data_dc083ee258727cb42b289187c03582bc
#
_entry.id   dc083ee258727cb42b289187c03582bc
#
_cell.length_a   1.000
_cell.length_b   1.000
_cell.length_c   1.000
_cell.angle_alpha   90.00
_cell.angle_beta   90.00
_cell.angle_gamma   90.00
#
_symmetry.space_group_name_H-M   'P 1'
#
loop_
_entity.id
_entity.type
_entity.pdbx_description
1 polymer ?
#
loop_
_entity_poly.entity_id
_entity_poly.type
_entity_poly.pdbx_seq_one_letter_code
_entity_poly.pdbx_strand_id
1 'polypeptide(L)'
;MKQLIRSWIAQAVLSVSIVAAIVSPSYGQDRVVRIGFQKYGKLVLLKGRGTLEGKLKPLGYTVSWTEFPSGPPLLEALNVGAIDFGIAGETPPIFAQAAGAPLVYLAYDPPAPQGEAILVRKDSSLKSVADLRGKKVALNKGSNVHYLLVRALEQAGVKYSDIQPVFLAPADALAAFERGAVDAWAIWDPYEAAAQASTGARILADGTGLVSNYQFYFSSKKFLAENASVVDVVLEALNEADDWTKNNISAVAEQLSPSIGLAAPVLELSLKRESYGILPISDQVIASQQRIADTFLTLGLIPKAVNVSDLQRKPGS
;
A
#
# COMPACT_ATOMS: atom_id res chain seq x y z
N MET A 1 -36.80 19.43 96.79
CA MET A 1 -35.38 19.73 96.62
C MET A 1 -35.05 19.64 95.17
N LYS A 2 -34.92 20.79 94.53
CA LYS A 2 -33.78 21.30 93.75
C LYS A 2 -33.26 20.27 92.72
N GLN A 3 -33.24 20.46 91.39
CA GLN A 3 -32.61 21.47 90.58
C GLN A 3 -33.00 21.31 89.13
N LEU A 4 -33.37 22.39 88.48
CA LEU A 4 -32.71 23.11 87.43
C LEU A 4 -32.78 22.49 86.02
N ILE A 5 -33.71 23.03 85.31
CA ILE A 5 -33.83 23.02 83.90
C ILE A 5 -32.65 23.83 83.25
N ARG A 6 -31.97 23.27 82.31
CA ARG A 6 -31.17 24.06 81.37
C ARG A 6 -31.49 23.61 79.94
N SER A 7 -32.14 24.53 79.25
CA SER A 7 -32.41 24.49 77.85
C SER A 7 -31.09 24.57 77.02
N TRP A 8 -30.95 23.72 76.01
CA TRP A 8 -29.98 23.87 74.96
C TRP A 8 -30.74 24.02 73.68
N ILE A 9 -30.71 25.24 73.11
CA ILE A 9 -31.13 25.57 71.75
C ILE A 9 -29.98 25.07 70.88
N ALA A 10 -30.20 24.01 70.12
CA ALA A 10 -29.28 23.60 69.08
C ALA A 10 -29.59 24.36 67.78
N GLN A 11 -28.71 25.31 67.43
CA GLN A 11 -28.72 25.95 66.12
C GLN A 11 -28.26 24.91 65.07
N ALA A 12 -29.18 24.52 64.19
CA ALA A 12 -28.84 23.76 63.02
C ALA A 12 -28.27 24.72 61.96
N VAL A 13 -26.94 24.69 61.80
CA VAL A 13 -26.27 25.37 60.67
C VAL A 13 -26.38 24.44 59.48
N LEU A 14 -27.22 24.78 58.52
CA LEU A 14 -27.40 24.12 57.27
C LEU A 14 -26.21 24.49 56.36
N SER A 15 -25.16 23.65 56.35
CA SER A 15 -24.03 23.79 55.41
C SER A 15 -24.47 23.30 54.03
N VAL A 16 -24.81 24.20 53.16
CA VAL A 16 -25.02 23.92 51.72
C VAL A 16 -23.63 23.76 51.08
N SER A 17 -23.16 22.53 50.95
CA SER A 17 -21.98 22.22 50.16
C SER A 17 -22.32 22.29 48.67
N ILE A 18 -21.99 23.40 48.01
CA ILE A 18 -22.01 23.50 46.55
C ILE A 18 -20.87 22.64 46.02
N VAL A 19 -21.17 21.44 45.57
CA VAL A 19 -20.26 20.63 44.80
C VAL A 19 -20.21 21.24 43.40
N ALA A 20 -19.28 22.13 43.17
CA ALA A 20 -18.93 22.57 41.80
C ALA A 20 -18.37 21.34 41.08
N ALA A 21 -19.18 20.70 40.26
CA ALA A 21 -18.71 19.71 39.31
C ALA A 21 -17.74 20.42 38.36
N ILE A 22 -16.44 20.26 38.62
CA ILE A 22 -15.41 20.64 37.65
C ILE A 22 -15.58 19.70 36.47
N VAL A 23 -16.32 20.14 35.46
CA VAL A 23 -16.32 19.50 34.14
C VAL A 23 -14.93 19.79 33.57
N SER A 24 -13.98 18.92 33.88
CA SER A 24 -12.71 18.90 33.17
C SER A 24 -13.04 18.63 31.71
N PRO A 25 -12.61 19.48 30.76
CA PRO A 25 -12.72 19.14 29.37
C PRO A 25 -11.97 17.83 29.21
N SER A 26 -12.68 16.75 28.91
CA SER A 26 -12.07 15.51 28.45
C SER A 26 -11.40 15.87 27.12
N TYR A 27 -10.12 16.20 27.17
CA TYR A 27 -9.29 16.19 25.98
C TYR A 27 -9.32 14.73 25.49
N GLY A 28 -10.25 14.44 24.58
CA GLY A 28 -10.30 13.16 23.92
C GLY A 28 -8.91 12.89 23.37
N GLN A 29 -8.35 11.76 23.73
CA GLN A 29 -7.06 11.32 23.19
C GLN A 29 -7.21 11.34 21.67
N ASP A 30 -6.37 12.12 20.97
CA ASP A 30 -6.42 12.23 19.51
C ASP A 30 -6.40 10.81 18.92
N ARG A 31 -7.40 10.51 18.10
CA ARG A 31 -7.46 9.23 17.41
C ARG A 31 -6.39 9.21 16.33
N VAL A 32 -5.70 8.11 16.18
CA VAL A 32 -4.60 7.98 15.21
C VAL A 32 -5.09 7.22 13.99
N VAL A 33 -4.89 7.78 12.80
CA VAL A 33 -4.98 7.05 11.52
C VAL A 33 -3.59 6.54 11.17
N ARG A 34 -3.42 5.23 11.14
CA ARG A 34 -2.13 4.57 10.84
C ARG A 34 -2.09 4.18 9.38
N ILE A 35 -1.21 4.81 8.62
CA ILE A 35 -1.11 4.63 7.17
C ILE A 35 0.17 3.91 6.80
N GLY A 36 0.03 2.78 6.10
CA GLY A 36 1.14 2.06 5.49
C GLY A 36 1.40 2.56 4.08
N PHE A 37 2.65 2.88 3.76
CA PHE A 37 3.06 3.32 2.42
C PHE A 37 4.32 2.61 1.94
N GLN A 38 4.60 2.71 0.64
CA GLN A 38 5.81 2.20 -0.02
C GLN A 38 6.54 3.36 -0.69
N LYS A 39 7.76 3.14 -1.16
CA LYS A 39 8.51 4.14 -1.97
C LYS A 39 7.86 4.40 -3.34
N TYR A 40 6.82 3.66 -3.70
CA TYR A 40 6.04 3.78 -4.91
C TYR A 40 4.56 4.04 -4.59
N GLY A 41 3.83 4.65 -5.55
CA GLY A 41 2.40 4.92 -5.45
C GLY A 41 2.06 6.22 -4.73
N LYS A 42 0.77 6.55 -4.66
CA LYS A 42 0.29 7.89 -4.31
C LYS A 42 0.40 8.24 -2.82
N LEU A 43 0.49 7.23 -1.93
CA LEU A 43 0.60 7.52 -0.48
C LEU A 43 1.95 8.17 -0.12
N VAL A 44 3.05 7.86 -0.82
CA VAL A 44 4.31 8.56 -0.60
C VAL A 44 4.24 10.02 -1.09
N LEU A 45 3.47 10.28 -2.14
CA LEU A 45 3.20 11.63 -2.63
C LEU A 45 2.38 12.42 -1.62
N LEU A 46 1.28 11.85 -1.13
CA LEU A 46 0.43 12.48 -0.11
C LEU A 46 1.22 12.79 1.17
N LYS A 47 2.03 11.83 1.65
CA LYS A 47 2.93 12.03 2.79
C LYS A 47 3.92 13.16 2.53
N GLY A 48 4.55 13.19 1.35
CA GLY A 48 5.51 14.24 0.98
C GLY A 48 4.89 15.64 0.94
N ARG A 49 3.61 15.77 0.62
CA ARG A 49 2.88 17.04 0.64
C ARG A 49 2.51 17.51 2.06
N GLY A 50 2.36 16.60 3.02
CA GLY A 50 1.98 16.93 4.40
C GLY A 50 0.60 17.58 4.55
N THR A 51 -0.31 17.37 3.60
CA THR A 51 -1.63 18.02 3.59
C THR A 51 -2.71 17.24 4.35
N LEU A 52 -2.54 15.93 4.51
CA LEU A 52 -3.52 15.05 5.15
C LEU A 52 -3.71 15.37 6.63
N GLU A 53 -2.62 15.66 7.34
CA GLU A 53 -2.62 16.01 8.76
C GLU A 53 -3.53 17.23 9.03
N GLY A 54 -3.45 18.24 8.14
CA GLY A 54 -4.29 19.44 8.22
C GLY A 54 -5.77 19.15 8.02
N LYS A 55 -6.11 18.20 7.14
CA LYS A 55 -7.51 17.78 6.86
C LYS A 55 -8.09 16.94 8.00
N LEU A 56 -7.29 16.10 8.65
CA LEU A 56 -7.75 15.19 9.70
C LEU A 56 -7.76 15.81 11.11
N LYS A 57 -6.93 16.80 11.37
CA LYS A 57 -6.87 17.49 12.67
C LYS A 57 -8.21 18.07 13.14
N PRO A 58 -9.02 18.77 12.31
CA PRO A 58 -10.34 19.26 12.73
C PRO A 58 -11.33 18.15 13.11
N LEU A 59 -11.09 16.91 12.63
CA LEU A 59 -11.90 15.73 12.94
C LEU A 59 -11.41 15.01 14.21
N GLY A 60 -10.37 15.52 14.90
CA GLY A 60 -9.78 14.92 16.10
C GLY A 60 -8.90 13.72 15.80
N TYR A 61 -8.24 13.70 14.63
CA TYR A 61 -7.30 12.65 14.26
C TYR A 61 -5.90 13.19 14.01
N THR A 62 -4.90 12.39 14.39
CA THR A 62 -3.51 12.53 13.97
C THR A 62 -3.17 11.42 12.97
N VAL A 63 -2.07 11.59 12.23
CA VAL A 63 -1.62 10.62 11.22
C VAL A 63 -0.29 10.00 11.65
N SER A 64 -0.19 8.68 11.54
CA SER A 64 1.06 7.94 11.69
C SER A 64 1.39 7.23 10.40
N TRP A 65 2.61 7.42 9.89
CA TRP A 65 3.09 6.84 8.64
C TRP A 65 4.10 5.74 8.89
N THR A 66 3.89 4.56 8.27
CA THR A 66 4.83 3.44 8.35
C THR A 66 5.24 3.01 6.94
N GLU A 67 6.54 3.01 6.66
CA GLU A 67 7.08 2.54 5.37
C GLU A 67 7.22 1.02 5.35
N PHE A 68 6.83 0.42 4.23
CA PHE A 68 6.98 -1.00 3.95
C PHE A 68 7.78 -1.22 2.67
N PRO A 69 8.61 -2.29 2.60
CA PRO A 69 9.43 -2.56 1.43
C PRO A 69 8.63 -3.05 0.22
N SER A 70 7.38 -3.55 0.44
CA SER A 70 6.52 -4.11 -0.60
C SER A 70 5.07 -4.29 -0.10
N GLY A 71 4.15 -4.62 -1.01
CA GLY A 71 2.73 -4.84 -0.70
C GLY A 71 2.44 -6.00 0.26
N PRO A 72 3.05 -7.20 0.13
CA PRO A 72 2.76 -8.31 1.02
C PRO A 72 2.94 -7.98 2.51
N PRO A 73 4.09 -7.50 3.02
CA PRO A 73 4.22 -7.15 4.44
C PRO A 73 3.33 -5.96 4.86
N LEU A 74 2.98 -5.05 3.95
CA LEU A 74 2.02 -3.98 4.24
C LEU A 74 0.63 -4.57 4.53
N LEU A 75 0.16 -5.51 3.71
CA LEU A 75 -1.14 -6.15 3.92
C LEU A 75 -1.16 -7.09 5.12
N GLU A 76 -0.02 -7.69 5.50
CA GLU A 76 0.11 -8.41 6.78
C GLU A 76 -0.07 -7.44 7.96
N ALA A 77 0.54 -6.25 7.92
CA ALA A 77 0.37 -5.22 8.93
C ALA A 77 -1.09 -4.73 9.02
N LEU A 78 -1.78 -4.60 7.87
CA LEU A 78 -3.21 -4.29 7.82
C LEU A 78 -4.04 -5.43 8.44
N ASN A 79 -3.71 -6.67 8.16
CA ASN A 79 -4.40 -7.86 8.68
C ASN A 79 -4.36 -7.94 10.20
N VAL A 80 -3.20 -7.65 10.81
CA VAL A 80 -3.04 -7.66 12.27
C VAL A 80 -3.44 -6.35 12.96
N GLY A 81 -3.93 -5.37 12.20
CA GLY A 81 -4.36 -4.07 12.71
C GLY A 81 -3.23 -3.16 13.16
N ALA A 82 -2.00 -3.37 12.66
CA ALA A 82 -0.87 -2.46 12.89
C ALA A 82 -0.99 -1.16 12.07
N ILE A 83 -1.69 -1.21 10.94
CA ILE A 83 -2.09 -0.05 10.13
C ILE A 83 -3.60 -0.12 9.83
N ASP A 84 -4.19 1.02 9.48
CA ASP A 84 -5.63 1.19 9.22
C ASP A 84 -5.94 1.37 7.73
N PHE A 85 -4.99 1.95 7.01
CA PHE A 85 -5.09 2.29 5.59
C PHE A 85 -3.76 2.01 4.89
N GLY A 86 -3.81 1.57 3.62
CA GLY A 86 -2.59 1.30 2.87
C GLY A 86 -2.81 1.14 1.38
N ILE A 87 -1.69 1.00 0.65
CA ILE A 87 -1.65 0.79 -0.79
C ILE A 87 -0.86 -0.47 -1.11
N ALA A 88 -1.36 -1.27 -2.03
CA ALA A 88 -0.62 -2.37 -2.62
C ALA A 88 -1.06 -2.56 -4.08
N GLY A 89 -0.23 -3.22 -4.86
CA GLY A 89 -0.59 -3.56 -6.22
C GLY A 89 -1.65 -4.66 -6.33
N GLU A 90 -1.86 -5.14 -7.55
CA GLU A 90 -2.97 -6.06 -7.88
C GLU A 90 -2.79 -7.48 -7.33
N THR A 91 -1.57 -7.93 -7.08
CA THR A 91 -1.31 -9.32 -6.64
C THR A 91 -1.34 -9.51 -5.12
N PRO A 92 -0.74 -8.65 -4.28
CA PRO A 92 -0.68 -8.84 -2.84
C PRO A 92 -2.04 -9.10 -2.16
N PRO A 93 -3.14 -8.42 -2.51
CA PRO A 93 -4.44 -8.65 -1.88
C PRO A 93 -5.02 -10.05 -2.14
N ILE A 94 -4.65 -10.70 -3.25
CA ILE A 94 -5.05 -12.07 -3.54
C ILE A 94 -4.44 -13.04 -2.52
N PHE A 95 -3.15 -12.88 -2.23
CA PHE A 95 -2.45 -13.68 -1.21
C PHE A 95 -2.99 -13.37 0.20
N ALA A 96 -3.21 -12.09 0.51
CA ALA A 96 -3.78 -11.69 1.80
C ALA A 96 -5.19 -12.27 2.00
N GLN A 97 -6.06 -12.24 0.99
CA GLN A 97 -7.38 -12.85 1.03
C GLN A 97 -7.32 -14.36 1.20
N ALA A 98 -6.43 -15.04 0.48
CA ALA A 98 -6.21 -16.47 0.63
C ALA A 98 -5.76 -16.85 2.04
N ALA A 99 -5.03 -15.95 2.73
CA ALA A 99 -4.66 -16.06 4.14
C ALA A 99 -5.77 -15.63 5.12
N GLY A 100 -6.92 -15.11 4.63
CA GLY A 100 -8.07 -14.71 5.45
C GLY A 100 -8.03 -13.29 5.98
N ALA A 101 -7.22 -12.40 5.41
CA ALA A 101 -7.12 -11.00 5.84
C ALA A 101 -8.46 -10.25 5.67
N PRO A 102 -8.94 -9.50 6.70
CA PRO A 102 -10.21 -8.78 6.69
C PRO A 102 -10.07 -7.39 6.04
N LEU A 103 -9.54 -7.33 4.83
CA LEU A 103 -9.33 -6.09 4.08
C LEU A 103 -10.54 -5.75 3.19
N VAL A 104 -10.61 -4.49 2.76
CA VAL A 104 -11.62 -3.97 1.81
C VAL A 104 -10.91 -3.16 0.73
N TYR A 105 -11.25 -3.41 -0.54
CA TYR A 105 -10.87 -2.56 -1.66
C TYR A 105 -11.67 -1.26 -1.62
N LEU A 106 -11.00 -0.12 -1.56
CA LEU A 106 -11.60 1.22 -1.47
C LEU A 106 -11.65 1.94 -2.82
N ALA A 107 -10.50 1.98 -3.49
CA ALA A 107 -10.29 2.65 -4.77
C ALA A 107 -9.08 2.03 -5.48
N TYR A 108 -8.83 2.45 -6.72
CA TYR A 108 -7.67 2.00 -7.49
C TYR A 108 -7.11 3.09 -8.40
N ASP A 109 -5.82 2.97 -8.75
CA ASP A 109 -5.18 3.75 -9.81
C ASP A 109 -5.39 3.09 -11.17
N PRO A 110 -5.55 3.84 -12.27
CA PRO A 110 -5.62 3.30 -13.62
C PRO A 110 -4.40 2.41 -13.96
N PRO A 111 -4.46 1.61 -15.05
CA PRO A 111 -3.34 0.74 -15.42
C PRO A 111 -2.03 1.50 -15.65
N ALA A 112 -0.93 0.97 -15.10
CA ALA A 112 0.42 1.49 -15.27
C ALA A 112 1.41 0.36 -15.63
N PRO A 113 1.21 -0.36 -16.76
CA PRO A 113 1.96 -1.57 -17.08
C PRO A 113 3.47 -1.33 -17.28
N GLN A 114 3.89 -0.13 -17.61
CA GLN A 114 5.31 0.22 -17.78
C GLN A 114 6.03 0.47 -16.44
N GLY A 115 5.31 0.55 -15.33
CA GLY A 115 5.87 0.74 -13.98
C GLY A 115 6.42 -0.54 -13.35
N GLU A 116 6.50 -1.63 -14.11
CA GLU A 116 7.12 -2.89 -13.69
C GLU A 116 7.71 -3.63 -14.88
N ALA A 117 8.85 -4.30 -14.65
CA ALA A 117 9.58 -5.00 -15.70
C ALA A 117 10.37 -6.22 -15.22
N ILE A 118 10.73 -7.08 -16.14
CA ILE A 118 11.77 -8.09 -16.01
C ILE A 118 13.06 -7.51 -16.56
N LEU A 119 14.04 -7.31 -15.68
CA LEU A 119 15.34 -6.74 -16.00
C LEU A 119 16.39 -7.80 -16.18
N VAL A 120 17.34 -7.52 -17.07
CA VAL A 120 18.60 -8.26 -17.23
C VAL A 120 19.77 -7.30 -17.19
N ARG A 121 20.96 -7.79 -16.79
CA ARG A 121 22.15 -6.94 -16.79
C ARG A 121 22.49 -6.46 -18.20
N LYS A 122 23.18 -5.35 -18.28
CA LYS A 122 23.60 -4.70 -19.55
C LYS A 122 24.29 -5.66 -20.51
N ASP A 123 25.17 -6.50 -19.98
CA ASP A 123 26.00 -7.48 -20.68
C ASP A 123 25.36 -8.86 -20.83
N SER A 124 24.15 -9.06 -20.36
CA SER A 124 23.44 -10.33 -20.41
C SER A 124 23.20 -10.78 -21.85
N SER A 125 23.42 -12.07 -22.11
CA SER A 125 23.13 -12.72 -23.38
C SER A 125 21.63 -12.97 -23.59
N LEU A 126 20.80 -12.85 -22.54
CA LEU A 126 19.36 -13.05 -22.62
C LEU A 126 18.72 -11.95 -23.47
N LYS A 127 17.94 -12.35 -24.49
CA LYS A 127 17.31 -11.44 -25.45
C LYS A 127 15.79 -11.48 -25.41
N SER A 128 15.22 -12.54 -24.86
CA SER A 128 13.79 -12.79 -24.78
C SER A 128 13.40 -13.47 -23.47
N VAL A 129 12.12 -13.45 -23.11
CA VAL A 129 11.58 -14.19 -21.96
C VAL A 129 11.77 -15.70 -22.10
N ALA A 130 11.82 -16.23 -23.35
CA ALA A 130 12.06 -17.64 -23.60
C ALA A 130 13.46 -18.09 -23.12
N ASP A 131 14.44 -17.19 -23.08
CA ASP A 131 15.80 -17.45 -22.61
C ASP A 131 15.89 -17.62 -21.07
N LEU A 132 14.81 -17.38 -20.36
CA LEU A 132 14.73 -17.55 -18.89
C LEU A 132 14.66 -19.03 -18.47
N ARG A 133 14.48 -19.99 -19.39
CA ARG A 133 14.52 -21.42 -19.04
C ARG A 133 15.81 -21.79 -18.33
N GLY A 134 15.66 -22.45 -17.15
CA GLY A 134 16.75 -22.84 -16.29
C GLY A 134 17.46 -21.70 -15.56
N LYS A 135 17.01 -20.45 -15.75
CA LYS A 135 17.64 -19.25 -15.17
C LYS A 135 17.09 -18.92 -13.79
N LYS A 136 17.95 -18.27 -12.99
CA LYS A 136 17.57 -17.70 -11.69
C LYS A 136 16.94 -16.34 -11.89
N VAL A 137 15.67 -16.20 -11.51
CA VAL A 137 14.91 -14.96 -11.61
C VAL A 137 14.57 -14.47 -10.22
N ALA A 138 15.15 -13.33 -9.81
CA ALA A 138 14.79 -12.69 -8.55
C ALA A 138 13.45 -11.98 -8.65
N LEU A 139 12.63 -12.08 -7.61
CA LEU A 139 11.35 -11.38 -7.49
C LEU A 139 10.87 -11.35 -6.04
N ASN A 140 9.94 -10.45 -5.70
CA ASN A 140 9.25 -10.49 -4.42
C ASN A 140 8.00 -11.38 -4.53
N LYS A 141 7.94 -12.45 -3.71
CA LYS A 141 6.84 -13.42 -3.73
C LYS A 141 5.50 -12.75 -3.41
N GLY A 142 4.48 -12.99 -4.24
CA GLY A 142 3.14 -12.46 -4.03
C GLY A 142 2.99 -10.96 -4.33
N SER A 143 3.99 -10.32 -4.95
CA SER A 143 3.92 -8.96 -5.46
C SER A 143 3.41 -8.93 -6.92
N ASN A 144 3.17 -7.72 -7.48
CA ASN A 144 2.74 -7.55 -8.87
C ASN A 144 3.68 -8.23 -9.86
N VAL A 145 4.98 -8.07 -9.69
CA VAL A 145 5.96 -8.65 -10.60
C VAL A 145 6.00 -10.18 -10.55
N HIS A 146 5.41 -10.80 -9.52
CA HIS A 146 5.19 -12.24 -9.55
C HIS A 146 4.14 -12.60 -10.62
N TYR A 147 3.07 -11.81 -10.74
CA TYR A 147 2.07 -11.99 -11.78
C TYR A 147 2.62 -11.62 -13.16
N LEU A 148 3.34 -10.49 -13.28
CA LEU A 148 4.04 -10.14 -14.51
C LEU A 148 4.93 -11.28 -15.01
N LEU A 149 5.75 -11.85 -14.13
CA LEU A 149 6.65 -12.96 -14.51
C LEU A 149 5.85 -14.18 -15.01
N VAL A 150 4.78 -14.56 -14.31
CA VAL A 150 3.91 -15.68 -14.73
C VAL A 150 3.33 -15.40 -16.12
N ARG A 151 2.78 -14.20 -16.35
CA ARG A 151 2.17 -13.85 -17.64
C ARG A 151 3.19 -13.76 -18.78
N ALA A 152 4.38 -13.22 -18.51
CA ALA A 152 5.46 -13.14 -19.49
C ALA A 152 5.96 -14.55 -19.89
N LEU A 153 6.15 -15.44 -18.93
CA LEU A 153 6.54 -16.82 -19.18
C LEU A 153 5.47 -17.57 -19.98
N GLU A 154 4.20 -17.43 -19.60
CA GLU A 154 3.07 -18.05 -20.30
C GLU A 154 3.03 -17.61 -21.78
N GLN A 155 3.14 -16.30 -22.04
CA GLN A 155 3.17 -15.76 -23.41
C GLN A 155 4.37 -16.29 -24.22
N ALA A 156 5.52 -16.52 -23.56
CA ALA A 156 6.73 -17.07 -24.19
C ALA A 156 6.71 -18.60 -24.30
N GLY A 157 5.65 -19.29 -23.89
CA GLY A 157 5.57 -20.74 -23.89
C GLY A 157 6.54 -21.41 -22.92
N VAL A 158 6.92 -20.74 -21.83
CA VAL A 158 7.80 -21.24 -20.76
C VAL A 158 6.94 -21.55 -19.54
N LYS A 159 7.08 -22.73 -18.96
CA LYS A 159 6.38 -23.07 -17.72
C LYS A 159 7.06 -22.35 -16.54
N TYR A 160 6.28 -21.96 -15.54
CA TYR A 160 6.84 -21.38 -14.30
C TYR A 160 7.83 -22.35 -13.61
N SER A 161 7.59 -23.66 -13.74
CA SER A 161 8.50 -24.71 -13.23
C SER A 161 9.84 -24.82 -14.01
N ASP A 162 9.93 -24.23 -15.19
CA ASP A 162 11.14 -24.26 -16.02
C ASP A 162 12.18 -23.19 -15.65
N ILE A 163 11.85 -22.28 -14.73
CA ILE A 163 12.76 -21.28 -14.18
C ILE A 163 13.13 -21.60 -12.71
N GLN A 164 14.11 -20.88 -12.18
CA GLN A 164 14.48 -20.93 -10.76
C GLN A 164 14.09 -19.62 -10.08
N PRO A 165 12.87 -19.49 -9.51
CA PRO A 165 12.47 -18.27 -8.82
C PRO A 165 13.28 -18.10 -7.52
N VAL A 166 13.84 -16.90 -7.31
CA VAL A 166 14.59 -16.52 -6.12
C VAL A 166 13.81 -15.43 -5.41
N PHE A 167 13.19 -15.77 -4.29
CA PHE A 167 12.33 -14.83 -3.55
C PHE A 167 13.14 -13.95 -2.63
N LEU A 168 13.22 -12.66 -2.96
CA LEU A 168 14.00 -11.64 -2.25
C LEU A 168 13.17 -10.36 -2.06
N ALA A 169 13.47 -9.63 -0.99
CA ALA A 169 13.04 -8.24 -0.87
C ALA A 169 13.74 -7.36 -1.92
N PRO A 170 13.16 -6.21 -2.33
CA PRO A 170 13.73 -5.40 -3.42
C PRO A 170 15.20 -5.02 -3.23
N ALA A 171 15.63 -4.62 -2.03
CA ALA A 171 17.01 -4.24 -1.76
C ALA A 171 17.99 -5.43 -1.89
N ASP A 172 17.59 -6.61 -1.37
CA ASP A 172 18.41 -7.83 -1.47
C ASP A 172 18.47 -8.34 -2.92
N ALA A 173 17.35 -8.20 -3.64
CA ALA A 173 17.27 -8.55 -5.05
C ALA A 173 18.17 -7.67 -5.92
N LEU A 174 18.21 -6.35 -5.68
CA LEU A 174 19.15 -5.45 -6.34
C LEU A 174 20.60 -5.89 -6.11
N ALA A 175 20.98 -6.13 -4.87
CA ALA A 175 22.31 -6.56 -4.54
C ALA A 175 22.67 -7.93 -5.17
N ALA A 176 21.72 -8.88 -5.25
CA ALA A 176 21.92 -10.16 -5.93
C ALA A 176 22.06 -10.01 -7.45
N PHE A 177 21.27 -9.11 -8.05
CA PHE A 177 21.28 -8.79 -9.47
C PHE A 177 22.60 -8.14 -9.90
N GLU A 178 23.08 -7.13 -9.15
CA GLU A 178 24.34 -6.44 -9.41
C GLU A 178 25.55 -7.38 -9.37
N ARG A 179 25.57 -8.31 -8.39
CA ARG A 179 26.65 -9.29 -8.27
C ARG A 179 26.55 -10.47 -9.26
N GLY A 180 25.49 -10.50 -10.08
CA GLY A 180 25.25 -11.63 -10.99
C GLY A 180 24.87 -12.95 -10.31
N ALA A 181 24.39 -12.91 -9.06
CA ALA A 181 23.90 -14.09 -8.35
C ALA A 181 22.56 -14.59 -8.91
N VAL A 182 21.85 -13.73 -9.64
CA VAL A 182 20.65 -14.04 -10.41
C VAL A 182 20.81 -13.56 -11.85
N ASP A 183 20.11 -14.20 -12.78
CA ASP A 183 20.21 -13.91 -14.21
C ASP A 183 19.29 -12.78 -14.66
N ALA A 184 18.13 -12.68 -14.01
CA ALA A 184 17.10 -11.66 -14.24
C ALA A 184 16.47 -11.21 -12.92
N TRP A 185 15.82 -10.04 -12.95
CA TRP A 185 15.11 -9.47 -11.81
C TRP A 185 13.78 -8.88 -12.24
N ALA A 186 12.67 -9.42 -11.74
CA ALA A 186 11.35 -8.84 -11.91
C ALA A 186 11.11 -7.83 -10.80
N ILE A 187 10.89 -6.55 -11.17
CA ILE A 187 10.81 -5.42 -10.21
C ILE A 187 9.93 -4.30 -10.76
N TRP A 188 9.48 -3.43 -9.88
CA TRP A 188 8.68 -2.24 -10.16
C TRP A 188 9.44 -0.95 -9.83
N ASP A 189 8.92 0.18 -10.31
CA ASP A 189 9.45 1.51 -10.02
C ASP A 189 9.30 1.87 -8.51
N PRO A 190 10.19 2.69 -7.93
CA PRO A 190 11.33 3.34 -8.58
C PRO A 190 12.59 2.46 -8.67
N TYR A 191 12.54 1.21 -8.21
CA TYR A 191 13.70 0.28 -8.27
C TYR A 191 14.08 -0.07 -9.71
N GLU A 192 13.10 -0.18 -10.62
CA GLU A 192 13.34 -0.39 -12.04
C GLU A 192 14.16 0.76 -12.63
N ALA A 193 13.69 2.00 -12.49
CA ALA A 193 14.40 3.19 -12.95
C ALA A 193 15.78 3.34 -12.28
N ALA A 194 15.89 3.02 -11.00
CA ALA A 194 17.16 3.05 -10.28
C ALA A 194 18.16 2.04 -10.82
N ALA A 195 17.75 0.79 -11.10
CA ALA A 195 18.61 -0.22 -11.68
C ALA A 195 19.05 0.15 -13.10
N GLN A 196 18.15 0.71 -13.92
CA GLN A 196 18.51 1.21 -15.26
C GLN A 196 19.57 2.32 -15.16
N ALA A 197 19.41 3.26 -14.23
CA ALA A 197 20.33 4.39 -14.08
C ALA A 197 21.69 3.96 -13.50
N SER A 198 21.71 3.10 -12.48
CA SER A 198 22.95 2.73 -11.75
C SER A 198 23.76 1.63 -12.46
N THR A 199 23.09 0.65 -13.08
CA THR A 199 23.76 -0.54 -13.64
C THR A 199 23.68 -0.64 -15.15
N GLY A 200 22.88 0.21 -15.81
CA GLY A 200 22.55 0.10 -17.22
C GLY A 200 21.71 -1.14 -17.53
N ALA A 201 20.93 -1.63 -16.57
CA ALA A 201 20.03 -2.77 -16.74
C ALA A 201 19.10 -2.56 -17.95
N ARG A 202 18.84 -3.65 -18.67
CA ARG A 202 17.95 -3.64 -19.84
C ARG A 202 16.60 -4.28 -19.47
N ILE A 203 15.54 -3.72 -19.97
CA ILE A 203 14.21 -4.34 -19.92
C ILE A 203 14.20 -5.53 -20.89
N LEU A 204 13.86 -6.71 -20.37
CA LEU A 204 13.61 -7.91 -21.17
C LEU A 204 12.14 -7.95 -21.59
N ALA A 205 11.24 -7.61 -20.68
CA ALA A 205 9.80 -7.40 -20.91
C ALA A 205 9.27 -6.46 -19.81
N ASP A 206 8.29 -5.63 -20.13
CA ASP A 206 7.49 -4.87 -19.19
C ASP A 206 6.04 -5.40 -19.13
N GLY A 207 5.17 -4.74 -18.38
CA GLY A 207 3.77 -5.16 -18.24
C GLY A 207 2.90 -4.91 -19.47
N THR A 208 3.39 -4.20 -20.51
CA THR A 208 2.59 -3.80 -21.66
C THR A 208 2.03 -5.02 -22.41
N GLY A 209 0.71 -5.08 -22.52
CA GLY A 209 0.01 -6.21 -23.14
C GLY A 209 -0.03 -7.51 -22.32
N LEU A 210 0.59 -7.53 -21.13
CA LEU A 210 0.65 -8.70 -20.24
C LEU A 210 -0.23 -8.54 -19.00
N VAL A 211 -0.10 -7.42 -18.30
CA VAL A 211 -0.74 -7.12 -17.03
C VAL A 211 -1.21 -5.67 -16.98
N SER A 212 -2.11 -5.36 -16.07
CA SER A 212 -2.56 -3.98 -15.85
C SER A 212 -1.68 -3.20 -14.91
N ASN A 213 -1.04 -3.88 -13.96
CA ASN A 213 -0.30 -3.28 -12.87
C ASN A 213 -1.13 -2.22 -12.12
N TYR A 214 -2.36 -2.59 -11.73
CA TYR A 214 -3.20 -1.74 -10.89
C TYR A 214 -2.57 -1.55 -9.50
N GLN A 215 -2.78 -0.38 -8.92
CA GLN A 215 -2.55 -0.10 -7.52
C GLN A 215 -3.90 0.06 -6.82
N PHE A 216 -4.06 -0.52 -5.64
CA PHE A 216 -5.30 -0.49 -4.87
C PHE A 216 -5.09 0.12 -3.50
N TYR A 217 -6.10 0.85 -3.03
CA TYR A 217 -6.18 1.38 -1.67
C TYR A 217 -7.05 0.48 -0.82
N PHE A 218 -6.56 0.21 0.39
CA PHE A 218 -7.20 -0.73 1.31
C PHE A 218 -7.41 -0.12 2.68
N SER A 219 -8.46 -0.59 3.34
CA SER A 219 -8.64 -0.46 4.79
C SER A 219 -9.01 -1.81 5.39
N SER A 220 -8.86 -1.96 6.72
CA SER A 220 -9.48 -3.09 7.40
C SER A 220 -11.00 -2.90 7.45
N LYS A 221 -11.76 -4.01 7.43
CA LYS A 221 -13.23 -3.97 7.57
C LYS A 221 -13.65 -3.22 8.84
N LYS A 222 -12.92 -3.41 9.94
CA LYS A 222 -13.19 -2.77 11.23
C LYS A 222 -13.01 -1.26 11.14
N PHE A 223 -11.84 -0.80 10.65
CA PHE A 223 -11.55 0.63 10.59
C PHE A 223 -12.55 1.36 9.68
N LEU A 224 -12.86 0.78 8.50
CA LEU A 224 -13.85 1.36 7.59
C LEU A 224 -15.23 1.49 8.25
N ALA A 225 -15.70 0.46 8.95
CA ALA A 225 -17.01 0.49 9.62
C ALA A 225 -17.11 1.56 10.72
N GLU A 226 -16.02 1.84 11.43
CA GLU A 226 -15.97 2.79 12.54
C GLU A 226 -15.61 4.21 12.08
N ASN A 227 -14.96 4.37 10.90
CA ASN A 227 -14.30 5.61 10.47
C ASN A 227 -14.50 5.90 8.96
N ALA A 228 -15.66 5.59 8.38
CA ALA A 228 -15.90 5.74 6.94
C ALA A 228 -15.61 7.17 6.43
N SER A 229 -16.02 8.20 7.18
CA SER A 229 -15.76 9.61 6.82
C SER A 229 -14.26 9.97 6.80
N VAL A 230 -13.46 9.33 7.65
CA VAL A 230 -11.99 9.52 7.67
C VAL A 230 -11.37 8.88 6.43
N VAL A 231 -11.84 7.69 6.06
CA VAL A 231 -11.41 7.01 4.82
C VAL A 231 -11.72 7.87 3.60
N ASP A 232 -12.90 8.49 3.54
CA ASP A 232 -13.29 9.37 2.44
C ASP A 232 -12.39 10.62 2.36
N VAL A 233 -12.04 11.23 3.51
CA VAL A 233 -11.08 12.35 3.57
C VAL A 233 -9.69 11.92 3.08
N VAL A 234 -9.23 10.71 3.41
CA VAL A 234 -7.94 10.19 2.92
C VAL A 234 -7.97 10.02 1.40
N LEU A 235 -9.04 9.45 0.84
CA LEU A 235 -9.21 9.28 -0.61
C LEU A 235 -9.29 10.62 -1.35
N GLU A 236 -9.98 11.61 -0.78
CA GLU A 236 -10.02 12.98 -1.33
C GLU A 236 -8.63 13.61 -1.35
N ALA A 237 -7.89 13.52 -0.23
CA ALA A 237 -6.54 14.07 -0.13
C ALA A 237 -5.56 13.37 -1.09
N LEU A 238 -5.74 12.06 -1.32
CA LEU A 238 -5.00 11.32 -2.33
C LEU A 238 -5.27 11.85 -3.74
N ASN A 239 -6.53 12.06 -4.09
CA ASN A 239 -6.90 12.57 -5.40
C ASN A 239 -6.31 13.97 -5.65
N GLU A 240 -6.34 14.86 -4.66
CA GLU A 240 -5.71 16.18 -4.74
C GLU A 240 -4.17 16.09 -4.92
N ALA A 241 -3.52 15.16 -4.22
CA ALA A 241 -2.08 14.95 -4.34
C ALA A 241 -1.72 14.38 -5.71
N ASP A 242 -2.55 13.49 -6.24
CA ASP A 242 -2.41 12.88 -7.54
C ASP A 242 -2.55 13.91 -8.66
N ASP A 243 -3.63 14.69 -8.66
CA ASP A 243 -3.88 15.76 -9.64
C ASP A 243 -2.74 16.79 -9.65
N TRP A 244 -2.23 17.14 -8.47
CA TRP A 244 -1.09 18.05 -8.39
C TRP A 244 0.18 17.42 -8.99
N THR A 245 0.47 16.16 -8.67
CA THR A 245 1.65 15.42 -9.15
C THR A 245 1.65 15.32 -10.66
N LYS A 246 0.52 14.97 -11.26
CA LYS A 246 0.36 14.86 -12.71
C LYS A 246 0.84 16.11 -13.46
N ASN A 247 0.63 17.28 -12.87
CA ASN A 247 0.99 18.56 -13.48
C ASN A 247 2.35 19.12 -13.03
N ASN A 248 3.04 18.43 -12.08
CA ASN A 248 4.26 18.93 -11.44
C ASN A 248 5.32 17.84 -11.25
N ILE A 249 5.43 16.89 -12.19
CA ILE A 249 6.27 15.67 -12.05
C ILE A 249 7.71 16.00 -11.61
N SER A 250 8.40 16.94 -12.28
CA SER A 250 9.79 17.29 -11.96
C SER A 250 9.93 17.89 -10.55
N ALA A 251 9.00 18.81 -10.17
CA ALA A 251 9.02 19.39 -8.83
C ALA A 251 8.75 18.34 -7.74
N VAL A 252 7.85 17.38 -8.01
CA VAL A 252 7.60 16.25 -7.11
C VAL A 252 8.81 15.35 -6.96
N ALA A 253 9.48 15.03 -8.07
CA ALA A 253 10.71 14.23 -8.05
C ALA A 253 11.82 14.90 -7.23
N GLU A 254 12.00 16.21 -7.36
CA GLU A 254 12.94 16.99 -6.56
C GLU A 254 12.55 16.97 -5.07
N GLN A 255 11.28 17.17 -4.75
CA GLN A 255 10.77 17.17 -3.38
C GLN A 255 10.96 15.81 -2.69
N LEU A 256 10.71 14.71 -3.40
CA LEU A 256 10.77 13.35 -2.84
C LEU A 256 12.20 12.78 -2.80
N SER A 257 13.10 13.27 -3.63
CA SER A 257 14.47 12.76 -3.77
C SER A 257 15.20 12.56 -2.42
N PRO A 258 15.21 13.53 -1.48
CA PRO A 258 15.89 13.35 -0.19
C PRO A 258 15.27 12.24 0.67
N SER A 259 13.95 12.09 0.66
CA SER A 259 13.23 11.13 1.51
C SER A 259 13.26 9.70 0.95
N ILE A 260 13.24 9.55 -0.36
CA ILE A 260 13.29 8.24 -1.04
C ILE A 260 14.74 7.75 -1.17
N GLY A 261 15.70 8.68 -1.23
CA GLY A 261 17.12 8.36 -1.39
C GLY A 261 17.52 8.03 -2.83
N LEU A 262 16.77 8.52 -3.80
CA LEU A 262 17.05 8.39 -5.24
C LEU A 262 17.18 9.77 -5.89
N ALA A 263 18.01 9.88 -6.91
CA ALA A 263 18.19 11.13 -7.65
C ALA A 263 16.87 11.57 -8.34
N ALA A 264 16.59 12.86 -8.35
CA ALA A 264 15.36 13.40 -8.94
C ALA A 264 15.08 12.93 -10.37
N PRO A 265 16.06 12.85 -11.31
CA PRO A 265 15.81 12.32 -12.66
C PRO A 265 15.34 10.86 -12.69
N VAL A 266 15.77 10.04 -11.72
CA VAL A 266 15.31 8.63 -11.57
C VAL A 266 13.86 8.58 -11.12
N LEU A 267 13.51 9.40 -10.14
CA LEU A 267 12.13 9.53 -9.67
C LEU A 267 11.22 10.12 -10.74
N GLU A 268 11.69 11.09 -11.49
CA GLU A 268 10.94 11.66 -12.60
C GLU A 268 10.59 10.61 -13.67
N LEU A 269 11.54 9.71 -13.99
CA LEU A 269 11.28 8.59 -14.91
C LEU A 269 10.20 7.65 -14.34
N SER A 270 10.30 7.29 -13.07
CA SER A 270 9.30 6.46 -12.37
C SER A 270 7.91 7.13 -12.40
N LEU A 271 7.82 8.41 -12.02
CA LEU A 271 6.55 9.16 -12.02
C LEU A 271 5.93 9.28 -13.42
N LYS A 272 6.74 9.33 -14.49
CA LYS A 272 6.23 9.35 -15.87
C LYS A 272 5.63 8.01 -16.33
N ARG A 273 6.00 6.90 -15.69
CA ARG A 273 5.43 5.57 -15.93
C ARG A 273 4.17 5.29 -15.11
N GLU A 274 3.92 6.09 -14.07
CA GLU A 274 2.67 6.00 -13.31
C GLU A 274 1.48 6.49 -14.11
N SER A 275 0.31 5.96 -13.80
CA SER A 275 -0.99 6.51 -14.23
C SER A 275 -1.55 7.43 -13.15
N TYR A 276 -2.43 8.34 -13.53
CA TYR A 276 -2.99 9.35 -12.64
C TYR A 276 -4.52 9.27 -12.62
N GLY A 277 -5.10 9.37 -11.43
CA GLY A 277 -6.52 9.24 -11.13
C GLY A 277 -6.75 8.25 -9.99
N ILE A 278 -7.67 8.59 -9.08
CA ILE A 278 -8.14 7.70 -8.01
C ILE A 278 -9.58 7.31 -8.35
N LEU A 279 -9.80 6.07 -8.77
CA LEU A 279 -11.05 5.61 -9.34
C LEU A 279 -11.81 4.70 -8.36
N PRO A 280 -13.16 4.77 -8.36
CA PRO A 280 -13.98 3.82 -7.60
C PRO A 280 -13.87 2.41 -8.20
N ILE A 281 -13.87 1.38 -7.33
CA ILE A 281 -13.78 -0.01 -7.75
C ILE A 281 -14.95 -0.35 -8.68
N SER A 282 -14.64 -0.91 -9.86
CA SER A 282 -15.63 -1.38 -10.86
C SER A 282 -15.65 -2.89 -10.96
N ASP A 283 -16.77 -3.43 -11.47
CA ASP A 283 -16.91 -4.87 -11.71
C ASP A 283 -15.86 -5.40 -12.70
N GLN A 284 -15.46 -4.58 -13.67
CA GLN A 284 -14.39 -4.94 -14.61
C GLN A 284 -13.04 -5.13 -13.91
N VAL A 285 -12.72 -4.26 -12.94
CA VAL A 285 -11.48 -4.35 -12.15
C VAL A 285 -11.53 -5.56 -11.21
N ILE A 286 -12.68 -5.83 -10.57
CA ILE A 286 -12.89 -7.03 -9.76
C ILE A 286 -12.74 -8.30 -10.59
N ALA A 287 -13.31 -8.34 -11.80
CA ALA A 287 -13.14 -9.48 -12.71
C ALA A 287 -11.66 -9.65 -13.15
N SER A 288 -10.90 -8.56 -13.30
CA SER A 288 -9.47 -8.63 -13.55
C SER A 288 -8.72 -9.24 -12.36
N GLN A 289 -9.01 -8.78 -11.15
CA GLN A 289 -8.46 -9.33 -9.92
C GLN A 289 -8.79 -10.82 -9.73
N GLN A 290 -10.01 -11.24 -10.10
CA GLN A 290 -10.40 -12.66 -10.04
C GLN A 290 -9.53 -13.51 -10.97
N ARG A 291 -9.22 -13.04 -12.19
CA ARG A 291 -8.31 -13.76 -13.10
C ARG A 291 -6.90 -13.95 -12.50
N ILE A 292 -6.39 -12.99 -11.76
CA ILE A 292 -5.12 -13.13 -11.04
C ILE A 292 -5.23 -14.25 -10.00
N ALA A 293 -6.30 -14.25 -9.22
CA ALA A 293 -6.56 -15.27 -8.20
C ALA A 293 -6.63 -16.67 -8.80
N ASP A 294 -7.38 -16.82 -9.90
CA ASP A 294 -7.56 -18.11 -10.60
C ASP A 294 -6.22 -18.60 -11.19
N THR A 295 -5.38 -17.69 -11.71
CA THR A 295 -4.04 -18.03 -12.21
C THR A 295 -3.17 -18.56 -11.08
N PHE A 296 -3.11 -17.89 -9.94
CA PHE A 296 -2.28 -18.34 -8.81
C PHE A 296 -2.82 -19.63 -8.16
N LEU A 297 -4.13 -19.84 -8.16
CA LEU A 297 -4.73 -21.10 -7.72
C LEU A 297 -4.31 -22.25 -8.65
N THR A 298 -4.43 -22.05 -9.97
CA THR A 298 -4.06 -23.05 -10.99
C THR A 298 -2.58 -23.46 -10.88
N LEU A 299 -1.70 -22.51 -10.55
CA LEU A 299 -0.28 -22.74 -10.34
C LEU A 299 0.04 -23.33 -8.95
N GLY A 300 -0.95 -23.51 -8.07
CA GLY A 300 -0.74 -23.98 -6.70
C GLY A 300 0.03 -22.99 -5.81
N LEU A 301 0.04 -21.69 -6.19
CA LEU A 301 0.76 -20.63 -5.47
C LEU A 301 -0.07 -20.00 -4.36
N ILE A 302 -1.39 -20.17 -4.39
CA ILE A 302 -2.30 -19.93 -3.26
C ILE A 302 -2.99 -21.23 -2.85
N PRO A 303 -3.29 -21.44 -1.54
CA PRO A 303 -3.75 -22.73 -1.03
C PRO A 303 -5.23 -23.03 -1.29
N LYS A 304 -6.03 -22.02 -1.61
CA LYS A 304 -7.50 -22.14 -1.81
C LYS A 304 -8.03 -21.09 -2.77
N ALA A 305 -9.17 -21.38 -3.39
CA ALA A 305 -9.89 -20.40 -4.17
C ALA A 305 -10.36 -19.23 -3.30
N VAL A 306 -10.37 -18.04 -3.88
CA VAL A 306 -10.90 -16.83 -3.27
C VAL A 306 -11.91 -16.18 -4.23
N ASN A 307 -12.92 -15.53 -3.66
CA ASN A 307 -13.85 -14.71 -4.41
C ASN A 307 -13.52 -13.24 -4.12
N VAL A 308 -12.92 -12.55 -5.08
CA VAL A 308 -12.43 -11.19 -4.89
C VAL A 308 -13.56 -10.21 -4.57
N SER A 309 -14.77 -10.43 -5.09
CA SER A 309 -15.93 -9.58 -4.83
C SER A 309 -16.33 -9.49 -3.35
N ASP A 310 -15.91 -10.46 -2.51
CA ASP A 310 -16.20 -10.46 -1.06
C ASP A 310 -15.45 -9.32 -0.31
N LEU A 311 -14.45 -8.73 -0.95
CA LEU A 311 -13.62 -7.67 -0.40
C LEU A 311 -13.95 -6.27 -0.95
N GLN A 312 -14.92 -6.17 -1.84
CA GLN A 312 -15.35 -4.88 -2.40
C GLN A 312 -16.11 -4.06 -1.34
N ARG A 313 -15.82 -2.74 -1.28
CA ARG A 313 -16.60 -1.82 -0.46
C ARG A 313 -18.06 -1.86 -0.91
N LYS A 314 -18.97 -2.10 0.03
CA LYS A 314 -20.42 -2.08 -0.27
C LYS A 314 -20.92 -0.64 -0.30
N PRO A 315 -21.92 -0.32 -1.15
CA PRO A 315 -22.56 0.99 -1.13
C PRO A 315 -23.09 1.32 0.27
N GLY A 316 -22.74 2.49 0.80
CA GLY A 316 -23.18 2.95 2.12
C GLY A 316 -22.38 2.42 3.32
N SER A 317 -21.25 1.75 3.08
CA SER A 317 -20.31 1.33 4.16
C SER A 317 -19.10 2.27 4.26
#